data_c903e1ddd25a6110ad70c8c61357e4c0
#
_entry.id   c903e1ddd25a6110ad70c8c61357e4c0
#
_cell.length_a   1.000
_cell.length_b   1.000
_cell.length_c   1.000
_cell.angle_alpha   90.00
_cell.angle_beta   90.00
_cell.angle_gamma   90.00
#
_symmetry.space_group_name_H-M   'P 1'
#
loop_
_entity.id
_entity.type
_entity.pdbx_description
1 polymer ?
#
loop_
_entity_poly.entity_id
_entity_poly.type
_entity_poly.pdbx_seq_one_letter_code
_entity_poly.pdbx_strand_id
1 'polypeptide(L)'
;MRTCLPILLLLASSAATAETARRLGDGSLFVPKPMQRQLGLLTERSRHSQVAQTVNLTGHLLAAADASGVVQASQIGTLQPTNGGLPRLGQTVRQGETLAWLQPTPNAADRADIDAGLAEAQGRKRQAEQDLARLTALRPHVSQQQLDTLAIAVQTEQARIAAFRRAQARQPLQAPISGSITAVKAVAGQVVDARETLFEIVDPRRLWVEVTAFDPGLRGDIGSAQVATPDGKQYPLQLIGAGAVLRDQAVPIQFRLQGDTLQQAIGTQVQVQIQTRRSRQGNLLPATAITRDNSGNQIVWNHSAAEIFTPIRVKPAPAHSGKVIVDNLPQNARIVTRGAELLAQVR
;
A
#
# COMPACT_ATOMS: atom_id res chain seq x y z
N MET A 1 96.33 15.81 -38.75
CA MET A 1 95.97 15.12 -37.51
C MET A 1 94.98 16.02 -36.84
N ARG A 2 93.67 15.66 -36.89
CA ARG A 2 92.54 16.41 -36.30
C ARG A 2 91.92 15.54 -35.24
N THR A 3 92.04 15.95 -34.02
CA THR A 3 91.50 15.30 -32.84
C THR A 3 90.04 15.79 -32.62
N CYS A 4 89.08 14.92 -32.80
CA CYS A 4 87.67 15.12 -32.40
C CYS A 4 87.47 14.82 -30.90
N LEU A 5 87.01 15.81 -30.20
CA LEU A 5 86.58 15.71 -28.78
C LEU A 5 85.05 15.46 -28.74
N PRO A 6 84.55 14.40 -28.09
CA PRO A 6 83.11 14.23 -27.94
C PRO A 6 82.59 15.06 -26.76
N ILE A 7 81.56 15.90 -27.00
CA ILE A 7 80.78 16.62 -25.99
C ILE A 7 79.79 15.65 -25.37
N LEU A 8 80.00 15.35 -24.09
CA LEU A 8 79.08 14.54 -23.27
C LEU A 8 77.94 15.44 -22.76
N LEU A 9 76.76 15.28 -23.33
CA LEU A 9 75.56 16.02 -22.91
C LEU A 9 74.95 15.32 -21.69
N LEU A 10 75.10 15.88 -20.47
CA LEU A 10 74.45 15.44 -19.27
C LEU A 10 72.98 15.85 -19.30
N LEU A 11 72.09 14.92 -19.58
CA LEU A 11 70.64 15.07 -19.34
C LEU A 11 70.38 14.97 -17.84
N ALA A 12 70.20 16.11 -17.16
CA ALA A 12 69.69 16.18 -15.80
C ALA A 12 68.20 15.84 -15.83
N SER A 13 67.88 14.57 -15.56
CA SER A 13 66.51 14.14 -15.23
C SER A 13 66.07 14.77 -13.94
N SER A 14 65.34 15.87 -13.94
CA SER A 14 64.61 16.35 -12.77
C SER A 14 63.54 15.36 -12.44
N ALA A 15 63.82 14.43 -11.52
CA ALA A 15 62.79 13.62 -10.86
C ALA A 15 61.85 14.55 -10.08
N ALA A 16 60.74 14.90 -10.69
CA ALA A 16 59.63 15.53 -9.96
C ALA A 16 59.19 14.53 -8.88
N THR A 17 59.58 14.76 -7.66
CA THR A 17 59.05 14.04 -6.50
C THR A 17 57.54 14.25 -6.47
N ALA A 18 56.78 13.24 -6.88
CA ALA A 18 55.34 13.28 -6.76
C ALA A 18 54.98 13.42 -5.27
N GLU A 19 54.59 14.63 -4.88
CA GLU A 19 54.08 14.83 -3.53
C GLU A 19 52.85 13.91 -3.31
N THR A 20 52.90 13.08 -2.26
CA THR A 20 51.85 12.15 -1.90
C THR A 20 50.81 12.82 -0.97
N ALA A 21 49.60 12.41 -1.06
CA ALA A 21 48.59 12.87 -0.09
C ALA A 21 48.99 12.42 1.33
N ARG A 22 48.80 13.31 2.30
CA ARG A 22 49.14 13.04 3.71
C ARG A 22 48.20 13.78 4.66
N ARG A 23 48.03 13.20 5.83
CA ARG A 23 47.28 13.81 6.91
C ARG A 23 48.20 14.76 7.70
N LEU A 24 47.69 15.96 7.98
CA LEU A 24 48.39 16.97 8.77
C LEU A 24 48.02 16.82 10.25
N GLY A 25 48.84 17.39 11.14
CA GLY A 25 48.69 17.29 12.60
C GLY A 25 47.36 17.85 13.15
N ASP A 26 46.70 18.74 12.41
CA ASP A 26 45.40 19.30 12.75
C ASP A 26 44.19 18.45 12.23
N GLY A 27 44.50 17.29 11.63
CA GLY A 27 43.52 16.39 11.05
C GLY A 27 43.07 16.76 9.63
N SER A 28 43.57 17.87 9.05
CA SER A 28 43.37 18.21 7.65
C SER A 28 44.20 17.30 6.74
N LEU A 29 43.85 17.27 5.45
CA LEU A 29 44.55 16.49 4.43
C LEU A 29 45.21 17.45 3.44
N PHE A 30 46.48 17.21 3.18
CA PHE A 30 47.17 17.76 2.03
C PHE A 30 47.02 16.79 0.86
N VAL A 31 46.42 17.24 -0.25
CA VAL A 31 46.19 16.43 -1.47
C VAL A 31 46.63 17.26 -2.68
N PRO A 32 47.73 16.89 -3.34
CA PRO A 32 48.26 17.58 -4.53
C PRO A 32 47.24 17.59 -5.67
N LYS A 33 47.20 18.67 -6.47
CA LYS A 33 46.27 18.83 -7.60
C LYS A 33 46.24 17.66 -8.59
N PRO A 34 47.36 17.05 -8.97
CA PRO A 34 47.33 15.86 -9.84
C PRO A 34 46.52 14.71 -9.22
N MET A 35 46.69 14.48 -7.91
CA MET A 35 45.97 13.44 -7.20
C MET A 35 44.48 13.78 -7.01
N GLN A 36 44.11 15.05 -6.80
CA GLN A 36 42.71 15.46 -6.77
C GLN A 36 41.97 15.10 -8.08
N ARG A 37 42.64 15.27 -9.21
CA ARG A 37 42.09 14.90 -10.54
C ARG A 37 41.98 13.37 -10.67
N GLN A 38 43.00 12.65 -10.26
CA GLN A 38 43.01 11.18 -10.29
C GLN A 38 41.91 10.56 -9.41
N LEU A 39 41.66 11.14 -8.23
CA LEU A 39 40.58 10.75 -7.33
C LEU A 39 39.19 11.24 -7.79
N GLY A 40 39.11 12.04 -8.86
CA GLY A 40 37.86 12.57 -9.39
C GLY A 40 37.09 13.44 -8.41
N LEU A 41 37.81 14.22 -7.57
CA LEU A 41 37.19 15.06 -6.55
C LEU A 41 36.33 16.16 -7.18
N LEU A 42 35.06 16.22 -6.82
CA LEU A 42 34.17 17.32 -7.14
C LEU A 42 33.76 18.07 -5.87
N THR A 43 33.67 19.39 -5.96
CA THR A 43 33.29 20.24 -4.86
C THR A 43 32.11 21.14 -5.25
N GLU A 44 31.17 21.32 -4.33
CA GLU A 44 30.07 22.27 -4.46
C GLU A 44 30.17 23.31 -3.34
N ARG A 45 29.71 24.53 -3.64
CA ARG A 45 29.58 25.56 -2.60
C ARG A 45 28.37 25.28 -1.74
N SER A 46 28.55 25.25 -0.43
CA SER A 46 27.43 25.14 0.49
C SER A 46 26.51 26.35 0.37
N ARG A 47 25.21 26.07 0.22
CA ARG A 47 24.17 27.11 0.21
C ARG A 47 23.25 26.86 1.38
N HIS A 48 23.11 27.88 2.21
CA HIS A 48 22.13 27.86 3.29
C HIS A 48 20.73 27.93 2.68
N SER A 49 19.90 26.96 3.01
CA SER A 49 18.54 26.88 2.51
C SER A 49 17.59 26.40 3.60
N GLN A 50 16.34 26.78 3.45
CA GLN A 50 15.26 26.28 4.29
C GLN A 50 14.66 25.05 3.59
N VAL A 51 14.75 23.90 4.21
CA VAL A 51 14.32 22.63 3.63
C VAL A 51 13.30 21.96 4.54
N ALA A 52 12.22 21.45 3.98
CA ALA A 52 11.26 20.66 4.74
C ALA A 52 11.95 19.44 5.34
N GLN A 53 11.67 19.17 6.60
CA GLN A 53 12.18 17.98 7.27
C GLN A 53 11.51 16.74 6.65
N THR A 54 12.28 15.71 6.40
CA THR A 54 11.80 14.47 5.78
C THR A 54 11.87 13.34 6.80
N VAL A 55 10.78 12.59 6.91
CA VAL A 55 10.68 11.39 7.76
C VAL A 55 10.41 10.19 6.86
N ASN A 56 11.22 9.15 7.00
CA ASN A 56 11.00 7.88 6.30
C ASN A 56 10.33 6.90 7.25
N LEU A 57 9.19 6.38 6.84
CA LEU A 57 8.41 5.41 7.60
C LEU A 57 8.17 4.17 6.77
N THR A 58 8.06 3.06 7.45
CA THR A 58 7.60 1.81 6.84
C THR A 58 6.08 1.74 6.91
N GLY A 59 5.46 1.33 5.83
CA GLY A 59 4.03 1.13 5.74
C GLY A 59 3.67 -0.15 5.03
N HIS A 60 2.38 -0.43 4.96
CA HIS A 60 1.81 -1.58 4.27
C HIS A 60 0.73 -1.13 3.31
N LEU A 61 0.62 -1.81 2.18
CA LEU A 61 -0.49 -1.62 1.24
C LEU A 61 -1.74 -2.31 1.78
N LEU A 62 -2.83 -1.58 1.85
CA LEU A 62 -4.15 -2.07 2.24
C LEU A 62 -5.15 -1.80 1.12
N ALA A 63 -6.21 -2.59 1.07
CA ALA A 63 -7.37 -2.20 0.27
C ALA A 63 -8.07 -1.00 0.90
N ALA A 64 -8.60 -0.09 0.08
CA ALA A 64 -9.49 0.94 0.59
C ALA A 64 -10.69 0.29 1.29
N ALA A 65 -11.22 0.91 2.34
CA ALA A 65 -12.32 0.35 3.12
C ALA A 65 -13.56 0.03 2.28
N ASP A 66 -13.82 0.84 1.26
CA ASP A 66 -14.91 0.69 0.28
C ASP A 66 -14.51 -0.14 -0.95
N ALA A 67 -13.28 -0.66 -0.99
CA ALA A 67 -12.73 -1.51 -2.04
C ALA A 67 -12.61 -2.98 -1.60
N SER A 68 -13.14 -3.33 -0.45
CA SER A 68 -13.18 -4.70 0.07
C SER A 68 -14.62 -5.19 0.16
N GLY A 69 -14.86 -6.43 -0.19
CA GLY A 69 -16.15 -7.07 -0.09
C GLY A 69 -16.01 -8.47 0.49
N VAL A 70 -16.92 -8.81 1.37
CA VAL A 70 -16.99 -10.13 1.99
C VAL A 70 -18.30 -10.79 1.60
N VAL A 71 -18.24 -12.03 1.12
CA VAL A 71 -19.40 -12.86 0.84
C VAL A 71 -19.59 -13.83 2.00
N GLN A 72 -20.72 -13.68 2.70
CA GLN A 72 -21.07 -14.50 3.84
C GLN A 72 -22.34 -15.32 3.55
N ALA A 73 -22.46 -16.47 4.21
CA ALA A 73 -23.68 -17.23 4.18
C ALA A 73 -24.80 -16.48 4.91
N SER A 74 -25.96 -16.32 4.26
CA SER A 74 -27.12 -15.63 4.85
C SER A 74 -27.84 -16.48 5.93
N GLN A 75 -27.68 -17.80 5.84
CA GLN A 75 -28.32 -18.79 6.72
C GLN A 75 -27.53 -20.12 6.67
N ILE A 76 -27.88 -21.04 7.52
CA ILE A 76 -27.32 -22.41 7.49
C ILE A 76 -27.73 -23.08 6.18
N GLY A 77 -26.76 -23.71 5.51
CA GLY A 77 -27.01 -24.40 4.25
C GLY A 77 -25.80 -25.12 3.69
N THR A 78 -26.06 -25.90 2.65
CA THR A 78 -25.00 -26.60 1.90
C THR A 78 -24.54 -25.73 0.74
N LEU A 79 -23.24 -25.54 0.60
CA LEU A 79 -22.63 -24.76 -0.46
C LEU A 79 -22.56 -25.60 -1.76
N GLN A 80 -23.14 -25.08 -2.81
CA GLN A 80 -23.13 -25.70 -4.14
C GLN A 80 -22.32 -24.81 -5.11
N PRO A 81 -21.43 -25.40 -5.91
CA PRO A 81 -20.69 -24.65 -6.93
C PRO A 81 -21.61 -24.19 -8.07
N THR A 82 -21.18 -23.20 -8.81
CA THR A 82 -21.76 -22.86 -10.12
C THR A 82 -21.33 -23.89 -11.18
N ASN A 83 -21.83 -23.78 -12.40
CA ASN A 83 -21.41 -24.63 -13.50
C ASN A 83 -19.90 -24.51 -13.81
N GLY A 84 -19.27 -23.38 -13.45
CA GLY A 84 -17.83 -23.14 -13.56
C GLY A 84 -17.02 -23.60 -12.34
N GLY A 85 -17.64 -24.21 -11.34
CA GLY A 85 -17.00 -24.55 -10.07
C GLY A 85 -17.10 -23.40 -9.05
N LEU A 86 -16.33 -23.52 -7.96
CA LEU A 86 -16.11 -22.43 -7.02
C LEU A 86 -15.08 -21.44 -7.59
N PRO A 87 -15.16 -20.12 -7.21
CA PRO A 87 -14.19 -19.15 -7.67
C PRO A 87 -12.78 -19.50 -7.17
N ARG A 88 -11.76 -19.08 -7.94
CA ARG A 88 -10.36 -19.34 -7.63
C ARG A 88 -9.67 -18.08 -7.09
N LEU A 89 -8.66 -18.29 -6.29
CA LEU A 89 -7.78 -17.20 -5.84
C LEU A 89 -7.23 -16.42 -7.05
N GLY A 90 -7.30 -15.09 -7.01
CA GLY A 90 -6.89 -14.22 -8.10
C GLY A 90 -7.89 -14.07 -9.24
N GLN A 91 -8.99 -14.83 -9.25
CA GLN A 91 -10.04 -14.69 -10.27
C GLN A 91 -10.69 -13.30 -10.17
N THR A 92 -10.83 -12.63 -11.32
CA THR A 92 -11.57 -11.37 -11.41
C THR A 92 -13.08 -11.66 -11.49
N VAL A 93 -13.84 -10.92 -10.68
CA VAL A 93 -15.31 -11.05 -10.61
C VAL A 93 -15.95 -9.66 -10.73
N ARG A 94 -17.21 -9.64 -11.19
CA ARG A 94 -18.01 -8.42 -11.30
C ARG A 94 -19.01 -8.34 -10.15
N GLN A 95 -19.37 -7.12 -9.77
CA GLN A 95 -20.46 -6.91 -8.81
C GLN A 95 -21.75 -7.57 -9.30
N GLY A 96 -22.43 -8.32 -8.42
CA GLY A 96 -23.64 -9.08 -8.74
C GLY A 96 -23.38 -10.46 -9.37
N GLU A 97 -22.14 -10.82 -9.70
CA GLU A 97 -21.79 -12.15 -10.23
C GLU A 97 -22.04 -13.23 -9.19
N THR A 98 -22.72 -14.30 -9.58
CA THR A 98 -22.99 -15.44 -8.70
C THR A 98 -21.75 -16.33 -8.60
N LEU A 99 -21.19 -16.39 -7.38
CA LEU A 99 -19.97 -17.15 -7.07
C LEU A 99 -20.26 -18.58 -6.67
N ALA A 100 -21.38 -18.80 -5.98
CA ALA A 100 -21.85 -20.11 -5.53
C ALA A 100 -23.35 -20.04 -5.24
N TRP A 101 -23.93 -21.18 -4.94
CA TRP A 101 -25.30 -21.30 -4.48
C TRP A 101 -25.32 -21.84 -3.05
N LEU A 102 -26.17 -21.27 -2.21
CA LEU A 102 -26.45 -21.77 -0.88
C LEU A 102 -27.79 -22.50 -0.91
N GLN A 103 -27.77 -23.81 -0.68
CA GLN A 103 -28.98 -24.63 -0.50
C GLN A 103 -29.32 -24.62 0.99
N PRO A 104 -30.43 -24.02 1.40
CA PRO A 104 -30.84 -24.04 2.81
C PRO A 104 -30.95 -25.46 3.33
N THR A 105 -30.44 -25.69 4.53
CA THR A 105 -30.52 -26.99 5.22
C THR A 105 -31.14 -26.75 6.60
N PRO A 106 -32.48 -26.55 6.67
CA PRO A 106 -33.16 -26.36 7.93
C PRO A 106 -33.01 -27.61 8.82
N ASN A 107 -33.02 -27.41 10.11
CA ASN A 107 -33.08 -28.54 11.06
C ASN A 107 -34.39 -29.34 10.87
N ALA A 108 -34.50 -30.50 11.54
CA ALA A 108 -35.65 -31.39 11.36
C ALA A 108 -36.97 -30.75 11.81
N ALA A 109 -36.95 -29.94 12.86
CA ALA A 109 -38.17 -29.26 13.36
C ALA A 109 -38.61 -28.15 12.38
N ASP A 110 -37.70 -27.27 11.98
CA ASP A 110 -37.99 -26.20 11.02
C ASP A 110 -38.48 -26.77 9.69
N ARG A 111 -37.92 -27.90 9.25
CA ARG A 111 -38.37 -28.59 8.01
C ARG A 111 -39.80 -29.10 8.16
N ALA A 112 -40.15 -29.77 9.32
CA ALA A 112 -41.49 -30.23 9.58
C ALA A 112 -42.51 -29.08 9.57
N ASP A 113 -42.15 -27.93 10.17
CA ASP A 113 -43.00 -26.74 10.21
C ASP A 113 -43.23 -26.15 8.83
N ILE A 114 -42.18 -26.06 8.00
CA ILE A 114 -42.27 -25.58 6.61
C ILE A 114 -43.15 -26.52 5.78
N ASP A 115 -42.95 -27.81 5.88
CA ASP A 115 -43.71 -28.83 5.13
C ASP A 115 -45.19 -28.86 5.56
N ALA A 116 -45.46 -28.75 6.87
CA ALA A 116 -46.84 -28.63 7.41
C ALA A 116 -47.53 -27.34 6.90
N GLY A 117 -46.84 -26.20 6.99
CA GLY A 117 -47.35 -24.91 6.50
C GLY A 117 -47.63 -24.90 5.00
N LEU A 118 -46.73 -25.52 4.20
CA LEU A 118 -46.91 -25.68 2.77
C LEU A 118 -48.12 -26.56 2.44
N ALA A 119 -48.28 -27.72 3.13
CA ALA A 119 -49.41 -28.60 2.96
C ALA A 119 -50.74 -27.95 3.33
N GLU A 120 -50.78 -27.19 4.44
CA GLU A 120 -51.94 -26.39 4.82
C GLU A 120 -52.35 -25.34 3.80
N ALA A 121 -51.37 -24.54 3.33
CA ALA A 121 -51.63 -23.53 2.32
C ALA A 121 -52.14 -24.13 1.01
N GLN A 122 -51.57 -25.27 0.60
CA GLN A 122 -52.03 -26.00 -0.58
C GLN A 122 -53.47 -26.56 -0.38
N GLY A 123 -53.78 -27.04 0.82
CA GLY A 123 -55.13 -27.50 1.17
C GLY A 123 -56.17 -26.38 1.08
N ARG A 124 -55.90 -25.25 1.72
CA ARG A 124 -56.75 -24.04 1.67
C ARG A 124 -56.92 -23.49 0.25
N LYS A 125 -55.85 -23.44 -0.55
CA LYS A 125 -55.94 -23.04 -1.94
C LYS A 125 -56.89 -23.94 -2.71
N ARG A 126 -56.74 -25.27 -2.65
CA ARG A 126 -57.61 -26.23 -3.34
C ARG A 126 -59.06 -26.07 -2.95
N GLN A 127 -59.35 -25.88 -1.64
CA GLN A 127 -60.70 -25.61 -1.15
C GLN A 127 -61.27 -24.33 -1.77
N ALA A 128 -60.56 -23.22 -1.69
CA ALA A 128 -60.97 -21.94 -2.25
C ALA A 128 -61.21 -22.03 -3.79
N GLU A 129 -60.36 -22.76 -4.52
CA GLU A 129 -60.55 -23.00 -5.96
C GLU A 129 -61.80 -23.81 -6.28
N GLN A 130 -62.10 -24.86 -5.48
CA GLN A 130 -63.31 -25.68 -5.65
C GLN A 130 -64.58 -24.85 -5.33
N ASP A 131 -64.56 -24.06 -4.28
CA ASP A 131 -65.68 -23.19 -3.91
C ASP A 131 -65.90 -22.07 -4.96
N LEU A 132 -64.81 -21.48 -5.45
CA LEU A 132 -64.88 -20.50 -6.55
C LEU A 132 -65.48 -21.12 -7.84
N ALA A 133 -65.02 -22.31 -8.22
CA ALA A 133 -65.55 -23.04 -9.38
C ALA A 133 -67.05 -23.38 -9.21
N ARG A 134 -67.42 -23.85 -8.04
CA ARG A 134 -68.83 -24.14 -7.70
C ARG A 134 -69.74 -22.93 -7.81
N LEU A 135 -69.32 -21.78 -7.18
CA LEU A 135 -70.11 -20.57 -7.22
C LEU A 135 -70.13 -19.93 -8.62
N THR A 136 -69.05 -20.06 -9.37
CA THR A 136 -69.01 -19.58 -10.76
C THR A 136 -69.99 -20.34 -11.64
N ALA A 137 -70.15 -21.65 -11.44
CA ALA A 137 -71.16 -22.47 -12.15
C ALA A 137 -72.63 -22.11 -11.86
N LEU A 138 -72.85 -21.46 -10.67
CA LEU A 138 -74.17 -21.02 -10.22
C LEU A 138 -74.53 -19.60 -10.67
N ARG A 139 -73.79 -18.94 -11.51
CA ARG A 139 -74.14 -17.66 -12.11
C ARG A 139 -75.46 -17.80 -12.89
N PRO A 140 -76.42 -16.82 -12.81
CA PRO A 140 -76.34 -15.46 -12.29
C PRO A 140 -76.76 -15.29 -10.80
N HIS A 141 -76.98 -16.36 -10.06
CA HIS A 141 -77.56 -16.32 -8.72
C HIS A 141 -76.56 -16.04 -7.58
N VAL A 142 -75.31 -15.76 -7.88
CA VAL A 142 -74.25 -15.50 -6.91
C VAL A 142 -73.78 -14.05 -7.04
N SER A 143 -73.54 -13.38 -5.92
CA SER A 143 -73.04 -12.01 -5.94
C SER A 143 -71.57 -11.95 -6.42
N GLN A 144 -71.26 -10.91 -7.19
CA GLN A 144 -69.86 -10.69 -7.62
C GLN A 144 -68.89 -10.59 -6.42
N GLN A 145 -69.35 -9.96 -5.34
CA GLN A 145 -68.56 -9.85 -4.10
C GLN A 145 -68.13 -11.21 -3.52
N GLN A 146 -69.00 -12.23 -3.60
CA GLN A 146 -68.65 -13.58 -3.11
C GLN A 146 -67.58 -14.25 -3.99
N LEU A 147 -67.67 -14.06 -5.32
CA LEU A 147 -66.69 -14.56 -6.26
C LEU A 147 -65.36 -13.86 -6.07
N ASP A 148 -65.36 -12.55 -5.89
CA ASP A 148 -64.13 -11.75 -5.67
C ASP A 148 -63.46 -12.13 -4.34
N THR A 149 -64.24 -12.39 -3.27
CA THR A 149 -63.69 -12.83 -2.00
C THR A 149 -62.93 -14.17 -2.13
N LEU A 150 -63.53 -15.15 -2.84
CA LEU A 150 -62.86 -16.43 -3.08
C LEU A 150 -61.65 -16.31 -4.01
N ALA A 151 -61.72 -15.46 -5.02
CA ALA A 151 -60.60 -15.18 -5.89
C ALA A 151 -59.39 -14.60 -5.12
N ILE A 152 -59.68 -13.64 -4.20
CA ILE A 152 -58.65 -13.08 -3.28
C ILE A 152 -58.10 -14.18 -2.36
N ALA A 153 -58.93 -15.07 -1.82
CA ALA A 153 -58.46 -16.19 -1.00
C ALA A 153 -57.49 -17.12 -1.77
N VAL A 154 -57.81 -17.47 -3.03
CA VAL A 154 -56.93 -18.25 -3.89
C VAL A 154 -55.59 -17.53 -4.10
N GLN A 155 -55.59 -16.24 -4.38
CA GLN A 155 -54.39 -15.43 -4.58
C GLN A 155 -53.54 -15.38 -3.30
N THR A 156 -54.17 -15.22 -2.14
CA THR A 156 -53.49 -15.14 -0.86
C THR A 156 -52.74 -16.45 -0.55
N GLU A 157 -53.42 -17.61 -0.70
CA GLU A 157 -52.77 -18.91 -0.47
C GLU A 157 -51.73 -19.23 -1.55
N GLN A 158 -51.92 -18.78 -2.78
CA GLN A 158 -50.89 -18.89 -3.84
C GLN A 158 -49.63 -18.10 -3.47
N ALA A 159 -49.76 -16.88 -2.95
CA ALA A 159 -48.65 -16.06 -2.48
C ALA A 159 -47.93 -16.74 -1.29
N ARG A 160 -48.67 -17.37 -0.36
CA ARG A 160 -48.13 -18.09 0.79
C ARG A 160 -47.32 -19.32 0.36
N ILE A 161 -47.84 -20.11 -0.58
CA ILE A 161 -47.15 -21.26 -1.18
C ILE A 161 -45.83 -20.79 -1.85
N ALA A 162 -45.88 -19.68 -2.60
CA ALA A 162 -44.70 -19.12 -3.25
C ALA A 162 -43.66 -18.62 -2.22
N ALA A 163 -44.07 -18.13 -1.05
CA ALA A 163 -43.18 -17.72 0.03
C ALA A 163 -42.45 -18.93 0.63
N PHE A 164 -43.17 -20.03 0.94
CA PHE A 164 -42.55 -21.27 1.44
C PHE A 164 -41.54 -21.87 0.44
N ARG A 165 -41.91 -21.90 -0.84
CA ARG A 165 -41.01 -22.41 -1.91
C ARG A 165 -39.76 -21.55 -2.07
N ARG A 166 -39.89 -20.22 -1.93
CA ARG A 166 -38.74 -19.31 -1.96
C ARG A 166 -37.80 -19.51 -0.77
N ALA A 167 -38.36 -19.77 0.41
CA ALA A 167 -37.57 -20.07 1.61
C ALA A 167 -36.73 -21.34 1.47
N GLN A 168 -37.20 -22.33 0.71
CA GLN A 168 -36.50 -23.60 0.45
C GLN A 168 -35.59 -23.53 -0.80
N ALA A 169 -35.74 -22.51 -1.62
CA ALA A 169 -34.96 -22.40 -2.86
C ALA A 169 -33.49 -22.06 -2.55
N ARG A 170 -32.61 -22.58 -3.42
CA ARG A 170 -31.19 -22.18 -3.36
C ARG A 170 -31.05 -20.68 -3.59
N GLN A 171 -30.15 -20.08 -2.84
CA GLN A 171 -29.88 -18.65 -2.87
C GLN A 171 -28.55 -18.37 -3.56
N PRO A 172 -28.45 -17.40 -4.45
CA PRO A 172 -27.19 -17.02 -5.07
C PRO A 172 -26.31 -16.27 -4.06
N LEU A 173 -25.10 -16.69 -3.91
CA LEU A 173 -24.05 -15.96 -3.22
C LEU A 173 -23.33 -15.07 -4.24
N GLN A 174 -23.61 -13.77 -4.18
CA GLN A 174 -23.16 -12.82 -5.19
C GLN A 174 -22.00 -11.97 -4.68
N ALA A 175 -21.11 -11.57 -5.60
CA ALA A 175 -20.05 -10.62 -5.33
C ALA A 175 -20.61 -9.23 -4.99
N PRO A 176 -20.32 -8.66 -3.80
CA PRO A 176 -20.82 -7.34 -3.41
C PRO A 176 -20.13 -6.20 -4.17
N ILE A 177 -18.94 -6.42 -4.68
CA ILE A 177 -18.13 -5.49 -5.45
C ILE A 177 -17.46 -6.19 -6.64
N SER A 178 -17.03 -5.40 -7.63
CA SER A 178 -16.12 -5.89 -8.68
C SER A 178 -14.69 -5.86 -8.16
N GLY A 179 -13.92 -6.92 -8.43
CA GLY A 179 -12.55 -7.03 -7.95
C GLY A 179 -11.92 -8.39 -8.22
N SER A 180 -10.92 -8.73 -7.46
CA SER A 180 -10.24 -10.03 -7.48
C SER A 180 -10.50 -10.80 -6.19
N ILE A 181 -10.71 -12.09 -6.29
CA ILE A 181 -10.85 -13.00 -5.14
C ILE A 181 -9.50 -13.07 -4.40
N THR A 182 -9.50 -12.68 -3.14
CA THR A 182 -8.31 -12.71 -2.27
C THR A 182 -8.32 -13.86 -1.26
N ALA A 183 -9.49 -14.42 -0.96
CA ALA A 183 -9.60 -15.62 -0.15
C ALA A 183 -10.82 -16.46 -0.56
N VAL A 184 -10.64 -17.78 -0.55
CA VAL A 184 -11.67 -18.79 -0.73
C VAL A 184 -11.61 -19.67 0.51
N LYS A 185 -12.59 -19.51 1.42
CA LYS A 185 -12.69 -20.27 2.68
C LYS A 185 -13.74 -21.37 2.62
N ALA A 186 -14.27 -21.62 1.44
CA ALA A 186 -15.40 -22.50 1.19
C ALA A 186 -15.00 -23.71 0.37
N VAL A 187 -15.62 -24.84 0.68
CA VAL A 187 -15.47 -26.11 -0.04
C VAL A 187 -16.82 -26.52 -0.62
N ALA A 188 -16.83 -27.06 -1.85
CA ALA A 188 -18.06 -27.54 -2.48
C ALA A 188 -18.68 -28.68 -1.65
N GLY A 189 -19.99 -28.59 -1.38
CA GLY A 189 -20.72 -29.56 -0.57
C GLY A 189 -20.58 -29.35 0.95
N GLN A 190 -19.79 -28.37 1.40
CA GLN A 190 -19.67 -28.01 2.81
C GLN A 190 -21.02 -27.49 3.34
N VAL A 191 -21.37 -27.88 4.56
CA VAL A 191 -22.42 -27.22 5.33
C VAL A 191 -21.79 -26.01 6.02
N VAL A 192 -22.39 -24.86 5.83
CA VAL A 192 -21.90 -23.56 6.35
C VAL A 192 -22.92 -22.96 7.31
N ASP A 193 -22.45 -22.26 8.30
CA ASP A 193 -23.27 -21.55 9.27
C ASP A 193 -23.64 -20.14 8.79
N ALA A 194 -24.71 -19.58 9.36
CA ALA A 194 -25.07 -18.19 9.10
C ALA A 194 -23.93 -17.24 9.48
N ARG A 195 -23.63 -16.25 8.64
CA ARG A 195 -22.53 -15.26 8.77
C ARG A 195 -21.13 -15.83 8.58
N GLU A 196 -20.99 -17.10 8.24
CA GLU A 196 -19.69 -17.64 7.89
C GLU A 196 -19.14 -16.96 6.63
N THR A 197 -17.89 -16.49 6.68
CA THR A 197 -17.23 -15.86 5.55
C THR A 197 -16.74 -16.91 4.55
N LEU A 198 -17.20 -16.83 3.33
CA LEU A 198 -16.93 -17.80 2.27
C LEU A 198 -15.91 -17.27 1.25
N PHE A 199 -16.06 -16.03 0.83
CA PHE A 199 -15.16 -15.40 -0.14
C PHE A 199 -14.81 -13.98 0.30
N GLU A 200 -13.58 -13.58 0.01
CA GLU A 200 -13.12 -12.19 0.16
C GLU A 200 -12.73 -11.64 -1.21
N ILE A 201 -13.17 -10.43 -1.50
CA ILE A 201 -12.97 -9.75 -2.79
C ILE A 201 -12.38 -8.40 -2.53
N VAL A 202 -11.38 -8.02 -3.33
CA VAL A 202 -10.77 -6.69 -3.24
C VAL A 202 -10.61 -6.09 -4.64
N ASP A 203 -10.87 -4.80 -4.77
CA ASP A 203 -10.51 -4.04 -5.97
C ASP A 203 -9.03 -3.60 -5.88
N PRO A 204 -8.12 -4.23 -6.66
CA PRO A 204 -6.69 -3.93 -6.59
C PRO A 204 -6.31 -2.55 -7.13
N ARG A 205 -7.26 -1.79 -7.69
CA ARG A 205 -7.02 -0.43 -8.18
C ARG A 205 -7.18 0.63 -7.12
N ARG A 206 -7.82 0.30 -5.99
CA ARG A 206 -8.10 1.23 -4.90
C ARG A 206 -7.32 0.82 -3.65
N LEU A 207 -6.03 1.19 -3.67
CA LEU A 207 -5.11 0.88 -2.59
C LEU A 207 -4.88 2.08 -1.68
N TRP A 208 -4.75 1.80 -0.41
CA TRP A 208 -4.28 2.72 0.62
C TRP A 208 -2.91 2.27 1.11
N VAL A 209 -2.18 3.22 1.67
CA VAL A 209 -0.94 2.96 2.37
C VAL A 209 -1.15 3.34 3.83
N GLU A 210 -1.01 2.41 4.74
CA GLU A 210 -1.01 2.68 6.16
C GLU A 210 0.43 2.65 6.67
N VAL A 211 0.85 3.72 7.33
CA VAL A 211 2.15 3.82 8.00
C VAL A 211 1.95 3.96 9.49
N THR A 212 2.94 3.50 10.24
CA THR A 212 2.95 3.58 11.69
C THR A 212 3.99 4.61 12.13
N ALA A 213 3.54 5.71 12.73
CA ALA A 213 4.39 6.79 13.20
C ALA A 213 4.53 6.73 14.74
N PHE A 214 5.77 6.58 15.22
CA PHE A 214 6.06 6.59 16.66
C PHE A 214 6.10 7.99 17.26
N ASP A 215 6.25 9.04 16.43
CA ASP A 215 6.14 10.44 16.87
C ASP A 215 4.70 10.93 16.70
N PRO A 216 3.94 11.13 17.79
CA PRO A 216 2.57 11.64 17.70
C PRO A 216 2.49 13.06 17.10
N GLY A 217 3.57 13.84 17.18
CA GLY A 217 3.65 15.17 16.61
C GLY A 217 3.58 15.20 15.09
N LEU A 218 3.95 14.10 14.43
CA LEU A 218 3.89 13.98 12.98
C LEU A 218 2.46 14.10 12.45
N ARG A 219 1.45 13.68 13.21
CA ARG A 219 0.03 13.75 12.84
C ARG A 219 -0.41 15.12 12.30
N GLY A 220 0.03 16.20 12.97
CA GLY A 220 -0.33 17.57 12.59
C GLY A 220 0.66 18.27 11.65
N ASP A 221 1.74 17.59 11.29
CA ASP A 221 2.89 18.19 10.61
C ASP A 221 3.13 17.62 9.19
N ILE A 222 2.20 16.84 8.66
CA ILE A 222 2.32 16.23 7.33
C ILE A 222 2.10 17.30 6.26
N GLY A 223 3.10 17.53 5.44
CA GLY A 223 3.05 18.41 4.26
C GLY A 223 2.70 17.62 3.00
N SER A 224 3.64 16.83 2.50
CA SER A 224 3.46 15.93 1.37
C SER A 224 4.02 14.55 1.70
N ALA A 225 3.54 13.53 1.01
CA ALA A 225 4.01 12.17 1.18
C ALA A 225 4.16 11.48 -0.18
N GLN A 226 5.10 10.55 -0.26
CA GLN A 226 5.29 9.69 -1.43
C GLN A 226 5.71 8.30 -0.98
N VAL A 227 5.30 7.29 -1.73
CA VAL A 227 5.71 5.91 -1.53
C VAL A 227 6.74 5.53 -2.57
N ALA A 228 7.82 4.89 -2.11
CA ALA A 228 8.82 4.28 -2.97
C ALA A 228 8.55 2.78 -3.07
N THR A 229 8.48 2.28 -4.29
CA THR A 229 8.36 0.84 -4.57
C THR A 229 9.75 0.21 -4.70
N PRO A 230 9.87 -1.13 -4.55
CA PRO A 230 11.16 -1.81 -4.66
C PRO A 230 11.89 -1.60 -5.99
N ASP A 231 11.17 -1.31 -7.06
CA ASP A 231 11.70 -0.98 -8.39
C ASP A 231 12.18 0.49 -8.51
N GLY A 232 12.15 1.25 -7.41
CA GLY A 232 12.65 2.63 -7.32
C GLY A 232 11.68 3.70 -7.83
N LYS A 233 10.49 3.34 -8.27
CA LYS A 233 9.46 4.31 -8.65
C LYS A 233 8.87 4.98 -7.42
N GLN A 234 8.53 6.25 -7.57
CA GLN A 234 7.90 7.05 -6.52
C GLN A 234 6.49 7.45 -6.96
N TYR A 235 5.54 7.25 -6.07
CA TYR A 235 4.14 7.61 -6.30
C TYR A 235 3.67 8.58 -5.23
N PRO A 236 3.04 9.69 -5.62
CA PRO A 236 2.52 10.65 -4.65
C PRO A 236 1.37 10.06 -3.85
N LEU A 237 1.34 10.43 -2.58
CA LEU A 237 0.33 10.00 -1.62
C LEU A 237 -0.51 11.19 -1.15
N GLN A 238 -1.80 11.00 -1.05
CA GLN A 238 -2.72 11.96 -0.44
C GLN A 238 -3.08 11.49 0.96
N LEU A 239 -2.90 12.34 1.96
CA LEU A 239 -3.32 12.05 3.33
C LEU A 239 -4.85 11.87 3.39
N ILE A 240 -5.30 10.74 3.91
CA ILE A 240 -6.71 10.46 4.22
C ILE A 240 -6.99 10.88 5.66
N GLY A 241 -6.13 10.45 6.59
CA GLY A 241 -6.29 10.73 7.99
C GLY A 241 -5.17 10.13 8.84
N ALA A 242 -5.11 10.58 10.08
CA ALA A 242 -4.22 10.05 11.10
C ALA A 242 -5.04 9.67 12.33
N GLY A 243 -4.78 8.49 12.88
CA GLY A 243 -5.49 7.98 14.05
C GLY A 243 -5.41 8.93 15.25
N ALA A 244 -6.50 9.04 15.98
CA ALA A 244 -6.53 9.77 17.25
C ALA A 244 -6.10 8.88 18.42
N VAL A 245 -6.09 7.56 18.23
CA VAL A 245 -5.76 6.55 19.22
C VAL A 245 -4.47 5.86 18.81
N LEU A 246 -3.58 5.66 19.77
CA LEU A 246 -2.35 4.90 19.55
C LEU A 246 -2.69 3.41 19.41
N ARG A 247 -2.09 2.77 18.41
CA ARG A 247 -2.02 1.32 18.29
C ARG A 247 -0.57 0.91 18.47
N ASP A 248 -0.29 0.03 19.40
CA ASP A 248 1.07 -0.42 19.72
C ASP A 248 2.05 0.74 19.93
N GLN A 249 1.62 1.77 20.68
CA GLN A 249 2.37 3.00 20.99
C GLN A 249 2.68 3.90 19.78
N ALA A 250 2.02 3.68 18.65
CA ALA A 250 2.22 4.48 17.46
C ALA A 250 0.90 4.98 16.86
N VAL A 251 0.99 6.05 16.09
CA VAL A 251 -0.13 6.65 15.37
C VAL A 251 -0.24 6.01 13.99
N PRO A 252 -1.35 5.33 13.64
CA PRO A 252 -1.59 4.90 12.28
C PRO A 252 -1.96 6.11 11.41
N ILE A 253 -1.29 6.26 10.28
CA ILE A 253 -1.54 7.32 9.30
C ILE A 253 -1.87 6.65 7.97
N GLN A 254 -2.99 7.03 7.38
CA GLN A 254 -3.49 6.46 6.14
C GLN A 254 -3.39 7.45 5.00
N PHE A 255 -2.89 6.96 3.89
CA PHE A 255 -2.77 7.68 2.64
C PHE A 255 -3.45 6.96 1.50
N ARG A 256 -4.01 7.73 0.57
CA ARG A 256 -4.48 7.24 -0.73
C ARG A 256 -3.38 7.40 -1.76
N LEU A 257 -3.18 6.38 -2.57
CA LEU A 257 -2.30 6.47 -3.75
C LEU A 257 -2.91 7.42 -4.77
N GLN A 258 -2.10 8.33 -5.32
CA GLN A 258 -2.50 9.20 -6.43
C GLN A 258 -1.86 8.72 -7.72
N GLY A 259 -2.63 8.69 -8.80
CA GLY A 259 -2.16 8.32 -10.13
C GLY A 259 -2.28 6.83 -10.44
N ASP A 260 -1.29 6.28 -11.11
CA ASP A 260 -1.28 4.92 -11.64
C ASP A 260 -1.44 3.85 -10.56
N THR A 261 -2.11 2.77 -10.93
CA THR A 261 -2.32 1.62 -10.04
C THR A 261 -0.99 0.94 -9.72
N LEU A 262 -0.66 0.87 -8.46
CA LEU A 262 0.44 0.01 -7.99
C LEU A 262 0.07 -1.46 -8.24
N GLN A 263 0.82 -2.12 -9.12
CA GLN A 263 0.68 -3.56 -9.34
C GLN A 263 1.43 -4.35 -8.25
N GLN A 264 1.04 -4.13 -7.00
CA GLN A 264 1.62 -4.78 -5.85
C GLN A 264 0.52 -5.51 -5.07
N ALA A 265 0.88 -6.61 -4.44
CA ALA A 265 -0.05 -7.36 -3.60
C ALA A 265 -0.40 -6.56 -2.33
N ILE A 266 -1.65 -6.68 -1.87
CA ILE A 266 -2.07 -6.16 -0.58
C ILE A 266 -1.23 -6.84 0.51
N GLY A 267 -0.85 -6.07 1.54
CA GLY A 267 0.07 -6.51 2.59
C GLY A 267 1.55 -6.27 2.26
N THR A 268 1.88 -5.87 1.01
CA THR A 268 3.26 -5.53 0.65
C THR A 268 3.77 -4.39 1.51
N GLN A 269 4.96 -4.58 2.09
CA GLN A 269 5.66 -3.56 2.83
C GLN A 269 6.27 -2.54 1.88
N VAL A 270 6.08 -1.26 2.17
CA VAL A 270 6.54 -0.14 1.35
C VAL A 270 7.24 0.91 2.20
N GLN A 271 8.14 1.67 1.58
CA GLN A 271 8.78 2.82 2.22
C GLN A 271 8.03 4.10 1.86
N VAL A 272 7.60 4.82 2.88
CA VAL A 272 6.90 6.11 2.72
C VAL A 272 7.79 7.23 3.20
N GLN A 273 8.01 8.18 2.33
CA GLN A 273 8.74 9.41 2.63
C GLN A 273 7.74 10.54 2.84
N ILE A 274 7.71 11.08 4.04
CA ILE A 274 6.83 12.19 4.44
C ILE A 274 7.68 13.45 4.57
N GLN A 275 7.32 14.49 3.84
CA GLN A 275 7.84 15.84 4.06
C GLN A 275 6.95 16.56 5.05
N THR A 276 7.54 17.03 6.14
CA THR A 276 6.80 17.77 7.16
C THR A 276 6.59 19.22 6.76
N ARG A 277 5.61 19.89 7.38
CA ARG A 277 5.43 21.33 7.21
C ARG A 277 6.53 22.12 7.92
N ARG A 278 7.18 21.51 8.92
CA ARG A 278 8.33 22.11 9.59
C ARG A 278 9.49 22.14 8.63
N SER A 279 10.12 23.27 8.56
CA SER A 279 11.35 23.47 7.80
C SER A 279 12.53 23.60 8.75
N ARG A 280 13.66 23.07 8.32
CA ARG A 280 14.95 23.23 8.99
C ARG A 280 15.84 24.09 8.11
N GLN A 281 16.51 25.03 8.73
CA GLN A 281 17.53 25.83 8.06
C GLN A 281 18.86 25.08 8.13
N GLY A 282 19.60 25.06 7.04
CA GLY A 282 20.90 24.41 6.99
C GLY A 282 21.42 24.31 5.55
N ASN A 283 22.55 23.63 5.38
CA ASN A 283 23.16 23.45 4.07
C ASN A 283 22.75 22.11 3.47
N LEU A 284 22.15 22.17 2.29
CA LEU A 284 21.70 20.97 1.58
C LEU A 284 22.86 20.38 0.79
N LEU A 285 23.23 19.13 1.08
CA LEU A 285 24.32 18.41 0.43
C LEU A 285 23.84 17.06 -0.08
N PRO A 286 24.47 16.49 -1.11
CA PRO A 286 24.27 15.09 -1.48
C PRO A 286 24.70 14.16 -0.34
N ALA A 287 24.00 13.05 -0.13
CA ALA A 287 24.37 12.07 0.91
C ALA A 287 25.79 11.51 0.74
N THR A 288 26.29 11.47 -0.52
CA THR A 288 27.67 11.06 -0.88
C THR A 288 28.75 12.00 -0.34
N ALA A 289 28.43 13.21 0.12
CA ALA A 289 29.36 14.12 0.75
C ALA A 289 29.67 13.78 2.21
N ILE A 290 28.81 12.94 2.84
CA ILE A 290 28.99 12.53 4.24
C ILE A 290 29.90 11.30 4.29
N THR A 291 30.97 11.43 5.07
CA THR A 291 31.91 10.33 5.35
C THR A 291 32.07 10.14 6.85
N ARG A 292 32.84 9.14 7.26
CA ARG A 292 33.17 8.91 8.66
C ARG A 292 34.67 9.13 8.90
N ASP A 293 34.99 9.80 10.01
CA ASP A 293 36.38 9.88 10.48
C ASP A 293 36.80 8.54 11.13
N ASN A 294 38.08 8.44 11.51
CA ASN A 294 38.62 7.24 12.17
C ASN A 294 37.97 6.96 13.53
N SER A 295 37.29 7.95 14.13
CA SER A 295 36.54 7.82 15.39
C SER A 295 35.07 7.49 15.17
N GLY A 296 34.64 7.28 13.90
CA GLY A 296 33.26 6.96 13.55
C GLY A 296 32.31 8.17 13.45
N ASN A 297 32.81 9.39 13.69
CA ASN A 297 31.97 10.61 13.59
C ASN A 297 31.68 10.92 12.11
N GLN A 298 30.47 11.43 11.86
CA GLN A 298 30.10 11.89 10.54
C GLN A 298 30.75 13.25 10.25
N ILE A 299 31.46 13.32 9.12
CA ILE A 299 32.19 14.51 8.67
C ILE A 299 31.86 14.83 7.21
N VAL A 300 32.11 16.08 6.84
CA VAL A 300 32.25 16.54 5.45
C VAL A 300 33.63 17.13 5.25
N TRP A 301 34.17 16.99 4.04
CA TRP A 301 35.45 17.59 3.69
C TRP A 301 35.25 18.97 3.08
N ASN A 302 35.76 20.01 3.74
CA ASN A 302 35.79 21.37 3.21
C ASN A 302 37.09 21.60 2.49
N HIS A 303 37.06 21.95 1.21
CA HIS A 303 38.19 22.37 0.43
C HIS A 303 38.58 23.81 0.80
N SER A 304 39.36 23.95 1.87
CA SER A 304 39.70 25.23 2.51
C SER A 304 40.78 26.02 1.76
N ALA A 305 41.72 25.31 1.11
CA ALA A 305 42.74 25.89 0.25
C ALA A 305 43.02 24.98 -0.96
N ALA A 306 43.82 25.41 -1.92
CA ALA A 306 44.02 24.74 -3.21
C ALA A 306 44.34 23.24 -3.12
N GLU A 307 45.00 22.80 -2.05
CA GLU A 307 45.44 21.43 -1.82
C GLU A 307 45.14 20.95 -0.39
N ILE A 308 44.32 21.74 0.36
CA ILE A 308 43.97 21.43 1.75
C ILE A 308 42.49 21.13 1.89
N PHE A 309 42.21 20.00 2.52
CA PHE A 309 40.85 19.56 2.85
C PHE A 309 40.71 19.40 4.34
N THR A 310 39.82 20.21 4.95
CA THR A 310 39.59 20.24 6.40
C THR A 310 38.34 19.45 6.76
N PRO A 311 38.38 18.48 7.67
CA PRO A 311 37.18 17.76 8.10
C PRO A 311 36.33 18.65 9.00
N ILE A 312 35.04 18.70 8.74
CA ILE A 312 34.05 19.37 9.59
C ILE A 312 33.09 18.31 10.10
N ARG A 313 32.95 18.20 11.42
CA ARG A 313 31.97 17.30 12.04
C ARG A 313 30.57 17.83 11.82
N VAL A 314 29.67 16.97 11.39
CA VAL A 314 28.29 17.32 11.06
C VAL A 314 27.31 16.31 11.65
N LYS A 315 26.07 16.77 11.85
CA LYS A 315 24.93 15.92 12.19
C LYS A 315 23.93 15.99 11.03
N PRO A 316 24.07 15.12 10.01
CA PRO A 316 23.17 15.15 8.88
C PRO A 316 21.78 14.68 9.26
N ALA A 317 20.75 15.39 8.75
CA ALA A 317 19.37 14.95 8.81
C ALA A 317 18.88 14.64 7.38
N PRO A 318 18.02 13.63 7.20
CA PRO A 318 17.48 13.29 5.88
C PRO A 318 16.74 14.47 5.25
N ALA A 319 16.93 14.65 3.95
CA ALA A 319 16.20 15.58 3.12
C ALA A 319 15.68 14.85 1.85
N HIS A 320 14.93 15.56 1.03
CA HIS A 320 14.35 14.96 -0.18
C HIS A 320 15.41 14.57 -1.23
N SER A 321 15.07 13.64 -2.12
CA SER A 321 15.87 13.27 -3.30
C SER A 321 17.32 12.87 -3.01
N GLY A 322 17.55 12.04 -1.98
CA GLY A 322 18.89 11.53 -1.68
C GLY A 322 19.89 12.57 -1.14
N LYS A 323 19.38 13.73 -0.71
CA LYS A 323 20.15 14.79 -0.07
C LYS A 323 20.02 14.74 1.45
N VAL A 324 20.94 15.42 2.12
CA VAL A 324 20.94 15.61 3.58
C VAL A 324 21.09 17.10 3.89
N ILE A 325 20.49 17.52 4.97
CA ILE A 325 20.69 18.86 5.51
C ILE A 325 21.68 18.78 6.68
N VAL A 326 22.64 19.68 6.67
CA VAL A 326 23.66 19.78 7.72
C VAL A 326 23.70 21.21 8.25
N ASP A 327 23.84 21.31 9.57
CA ASP A 327 24.03 22.58 10.27
C ASP A 327 25.53 22.87 10.40
N ASN A 328 25.86 24.08 10.82
CA ASN A 328 27.22 24.49 11.23
C ASN A 328 28.31 24.42 10.14
N LEU A 329 27.96 24.60 8.87
CA LEU A 329 28.97 24.81 7.83
C LEU A 329 29.29 26.32 7.69
N PRO A 330 30.58 26.66 7.45
CA PRO A 330 30.94 28.03 7.11
C PRO A 330 30.17 28.51 5.86
N GLN A 331 29.84 29.79 5.84
CA GLN A 331 29.22 30.38 4.66
C GLN A 331 30.12 30.20 3.43
N ASN A 332 29.56 29.79 2.30
CA ASN A 332 30.25 29.53 1.05
C ASN A 332 31.36 28.46 1.13
N ALA A 333 31.33 27.55 2.11
CA ALA A 333 32.27 26.44 2.18
C ALA A 333 32.20 25.59 0.91
N ARG A 334 33.38 25.19 0.41
CA ARG A 334 33.48 24.30 -0.76
C ARG A 334 33.53 22.85 -0.28
N ILE A 335 32.40 22.17 -0.30
CA ILE A 335 32.26 20.81 0.23
C ILE A 335 32.51 19.80 -0.89
N VAL A 336 33.30 18.77 -0.59
CA VAL A 336 33.54 17.65 -1.49
C VAL A 336 32.28 16.80 -1.57
N THR A 337 31.71 16.69 -2.77
CA THR A 337 30.46 15.95 -3.02
C THR A 337 30.71 14.62 -3.72
N ARG A 338 31.87 14.47 -4.37
CA ARG A 338 32.31 13.22 -4.99
C ARG A 338 33.75 12.92 -4.61
N GLY A 339 34.07 11.65 -4.31
CA GLY A 339 35.39 11.22 -3.87
C GLY A 339 35.67 11.48 -2.38
N ALA A 340 34.68 11.90 -1.60
CA ALA A 340 34.85 12.18 -0.17
C ALA A 340 35.30 10.94 0.62
N GLU A 341 34.83 9.75 0.28
CA GLU A 341 35.23 8.49 0.91
C GLU A 341 36.71 8.15 0.67
N LEU A 342 37.22 8.48 -0.52
CA LEU A 342 38.63 8.27 -0.86
C LEU A 342 39.54 9.18 -0.03
N LEU A 343 39.11 10.39 0.27
CA LEU A 343 39.84 11.29 1.19
C LEU A 343 39.88 10.72 2.62
N ALA A 344 38.82 10.08 3.08
CA ALA A 344 38.80 9.49 4.41
C ALA A 344 39.81 8.36 4.59
N GLN A 345 40.24 7.71 3.49
CA GLN A 345 41.22 6.60 3.49
C GLN A 345 42.67 7.10 3.52
N VAL A 346 42.98 8.37 3.28
CA VAL A 346 44.34 8.93 3.36
C VAL A 346 44.83 8.90 4.79
N ARG A 347 45.94 8.23 5.01
CA ARG A 347 46.59 8.08 6.32
C ARG A 347 47.66 9.14 6.57
#